data_1b6e2765d377053425ebd24222167e1a
#
_entry.id   1b6e2765d377053425ebd24222167e1a
#
_cell.length_a   1.000
_cell.length_b   1.000
_cell.length_c   1.000
_cell.angle_alpha   90.00
_cell.angle_beta   90.00
_cell.angle_gamma   90.00
#
_symmetry.space_group_name_H-M   'P 1'
#
loop_
_entity.id
_entity.type
_entity.pdbx_description
1 polymer ?
#
loop_
_entity_poly.entity_id
_entity_poly.type
_entity_poly.pdbx_seq_one_letter_code
_entity_poly.pdbx_strand_id
1 'polypeptide(L)'
;MRPRKTIVCVEDNEQILSVRKFLLETRGYRVLAMGSGPEALDYLRGAIPGSVDLLIADVIMPQMDGNELVRRAKHMHPGLPTLLVSGTVTNYDRAAAADAFLPKGACSPAEMLDRIRILVARKRGPKKQIPVPTADVQSTVAIAS
;
A
#
# COMPACT_ATOMS: atom_id res chain seq x y z
N MET A 1 -9.50 20.10 -14.24
CA MET A 1 -9.39 19.67 -12.83
C MET A 1 -8.85 18.25 -12.74
N ARG A 2 -7.88 18.02 -11.87
CA ARG A 2 -7.32 16.69 -11.74
C ARG A 2 -8.18 15.86 -10.81
N PRO A 3 -8.40 14.58 -11.14
CA PRO A 3 -9.09 13.69 -10.23
C PRO A 3 -8.24 13.48 -8.97
N ARG A 4 -8.92 13.28 -7.87
CA ARG A 4 -8.22 13.00 -6.63
C ARG A 4 -7.60 11.61 -6.68
N LYS A 5 -6.48 11.45 -5.98
CA LYS A 5 -5.90 10.12 -5.82
C LYS A 5 -6.77 9.29 -4.89
N THR A 6 -6.92 8.04 -5.21
CA THR A 6 -7.78 7.11 -4.46
C THR A 6 -6.94 6.14 -3.63
N ILE A 7 -7.24 6.07 -2.35
CA ILE A 7 -6.53 5.20 -1.42
C ILE A 7 -7.50 4.20 -0.82
N VAL A 8 -7.18 2.92 -0.90
CA VAL A 8 -7.89 1.88 -0.17
C VAL A 8 -7.17 1.71 1.17
N CYS A 9 -7.88 1.95 2.26
CA CYS A 9 -7.31 1.90 3.60
C CYS A 9 -7.98 0.78 4.39
N VAL A 10 -7.20 -0.19 4.85
CA VAL A 10 -7.73 -1.38 5.50
C VAL A 10 -7.23 -1.46 6.92
N GLU A 11 -8.15 -1.55 7.87
CA GLU A 11 -7.85 -1.59 9.28
C GLU A 11 -9.06 -2.15 10.01
N ASP A 12 -8.85 -3.16 10.86
CA ASP A 12 -9.97 -3.77 11.56
C ASP A 12 -10.46 -2.97 12.77
N ASN A 13 -9.63 -2.09 13.30
CA ASN A 13 -10.04 -1.21 14.41
C ASN A 13 -10.73 0.01 13.82
N GLU A 14 -12.02 0.15 14.10
CA GLU A 14 -12.84 1.20 13.51
C GLU A 14 -12.39 2.61 13.86
N GLN A 15 -11.90 2.80 15.09
CA GLN A 15 -11.45 4.13 15.51
C GLN A 15 -10.19 4.53 14.77
N ILE A 16 -9.25 3.60 14.63
CA ILE A 16 -8.01 3.87 13.90
C ILE A 16 -8.33 4.14 12.44
N LEU A 17 -9.22 3.33 11.87
CA LEU A 17 -9.62 3.50 10.48
C LEU A 17 -10.25 4.87 10.25
N SER A 18 -11.13 5.30 11.15
CA SER A 18 -11.79 6.60 11.03
C SER A 18 -10.80 7.76 11.09
N VAL A 19 -9.85 7.69 12.03
CA VAL A 19 -8.84 8.74 12.16
C VAL A 19 -7.98 8.79 10.90
N ARG A 20 -7.56 7.63 10.41
CA ARG A 20 -6.71 7.56 9.23
C ARG A 20 -7.44 8.12 8.01
N LYS A 21 -8.70 7.73 7.86
CA LYS A 21 -9.53 8.24 6.77
C LYS A 21 -9.65 9.75 6.83
N PHE A 22 -9.94 10.29 8.02
CA PHE A 22 -10.06 11.72 8.19
C PHE A 22 -8.76 12.44 7.80
N LEU A 23 -7.63 11.96 8.31
CA LEU A 23 -6.34 12.58 8.01
C LEU A 23 -6.04 12.59 6.52
N LEU A 24 -6.31 11.49 5.84
CA LEU A 24 -6.05 11.40 4.41
C LEU A 24 -6.98 12.30 3.62
N GLU A 25 -8.23 12.37 4.01
CA GLU A 25 -9.19 13.24 3.32
C GLU A 25 -8.83 14.71 3.47
N THR A 26 -8.25 15.11 4.60
CA THR A 26 -7.80 16.50 4.76
C THR A 26 -6.69 16.86 3.78
N ARG A 27 -6.02 15.87 3.22
CA ARG A 27 -4.97 16.10 2.22
C ARG A 27 -5.48 15.96 0.81
N GLY A 28 -6.80 15.83 0.64
CA GLY A 28 -7.40 15.80 -0.69
C GLY A 28 -7.52 14.43 -1.31
N TYR A 29 -7.25 13.36 -0.58
CA TYR A 29 -7.39 12.01 -1.11
C TYR A 29 -8.83 11.54 -1.02
N ARG A 30 -9.21 10.68 -1.96
CA ARG A 30 -10.45 9.92 -1.88
C ARG A 30 -10.14 8.62 -1.16
N VAL A 31 -10.80 8.36 -0.05
CA VAL A 31 -10.46 7.20 0.78
C VAL A 31 -11.59 6.20 0.82
N LEU A 32 -11.27 4.95 0.50
CA LEU A 32 -12.19 3.84 0.61
C LEU A 32 -11.75 3.03 1.82
N ALA A 33 -12.49 3.17 2.91
CA ALA A 33 -12.14 2.57 4.20
C ALA A 33 -12.79 1.21 4.32
N MET A 34 -12.00 0.19 4.64
CA MET A 34 -12.49 -1.19 4.72
C MET A 34 -11.98 -1.85 5.96
N GLY A 35 -12.81 -2.70 6.56
CA GLY A 35 -12.51 -3.30 7.84
C GLY A 35 -11.76 -4.62 7.80
N SER A 36 -11.55 -5.19 6.62
CA SER A 36 -10.87 -6.49 6.54
C SER A 36 -10.18 -6.67 5.20
N GLY A 37 -9.23 -7.61 5.17
CA GLY A 37 -8.53 -7.96 3.95
C GLY A 37 -9.46 -8.53 2.88
N PRO A 38 -10.34 -9.48 3.23
CA PRO A 38 -11.29 -10.01 2.24
C PRO A 38 -12.16 -8.94 1.61
N GLU A 39 -12.62 -7.97 2.38
CA GLU A 39 -13.43 -6.88 1.85
C GLU A 39 -12.63 -6.08 0.82
N ALA A 40 -11.37 -5.79 1.13
CA ALA A 40 -10.51 -5.05 0.22
C ALA A 40 -10.25 -5.84 -1.07
N LEU A 41 -10.04 -7.15 -0.96
CA LEU A 41 -9.81 -7.97 -2.15
C LEU A 41 -11.06 -8.06 -3.02
N ASP A 42 -12.23 -8.12 -2.40
CA ASP A 42 -13.47 -8.11 -3.19
C ASP A 42 -13.59 -6.81 -3.99
N TYR A 43 -13.28 -5.69 -3.36
CA TYR A 43 -13.29 -4.42 -4.06
C TYR A 43 -12.28 -4.40 -5.20
N LEU A 44 -11.05 -4.81 -4.92
CA LEU A 44 -9.97 -4.77 -5.91
C LEU A 44 -10.22 -5.72 -7.09
N ARG A 45 -10.91 -6.82 -6.83
CA ARG A 45 -11.21 -7.80 -7.89
C ARG A 45 -12.03 -7.16 -9.01
N GLY A 46 -12.93 -6.24 -8.66
CA GLY A 46 -13.76 -5.57 -9.65
C GLY A 46 -13.26 -4.19 -10.04
N ALA A 47 -12.16 -3.73 -9.50
CA ALA A 47 -11.69 -2.38 -9.76
C ALA A 47 -10.95 -2.29 -11.10
N ILE A 48 -11.13 -1.16 -11.77
CA ILE A 48 -10.43 -0.91 -13.03
C ILE A 48 -8.94 -0.75 -12.73
N PRO A 49 -8.06 -1.42 -13.48
CA PRO A 49 -6.62 -1.25 -13.25
C PRO A 49 -6.22 0.22 -13.29
N GLY A 50 -5.45 0.65 -12.31
CA GLY A 50 -5.03 2.03 -12.21
C GLY A 50 -6.00 2.95 -11.50
N SER A 51 -7.18 2.45 -11.12
CA SER A 51 -8.17 3.31 -10.44
C SER A 51 -7.85 3.49 -8.96
N VAL A 52 -7.04 2.62 -8.38
CA VAL A 52 -6.59 2.74 -6.99
C VAL A 52 -5.12 3.12 -7.01
N ASP A 53 -4.78 4.18 -6.28
CA ASP A 53 -3.43 4.73 -6.30
C ASP A 53 -2.55 4.24 -5.16
N LEU A 54 -3.15 3.68 -4.11
CA LEU A 54 -2.41 3.16 -2.97
C LEU A 54 -3.29 2.26 -2.14
N LEU A 55 -2.71 1.16 -1.66
CA LEU A 55 -3.33 0.29 -0.67
C LEU A 55 -2.55 0.42 0.63
N ILE A 56 -3.24 0.80 1.71
CA ILE A 56 -2.65 0.86 3.04
C ILE A 56 -3.32 -0.21 3.89
N ALA A 57 -2.54 -1.00 4.61
CA ALA A 57 -3.11 -2.03 5.48
C ALA A 57 -2.23 -2.25 6.69
N ASP A 58 -2.86 -2.70 7.79
CA ASP A 58 -2.12 -3.19 8.94
C ASP A 58 -1.58 -4.58 8.65
N VAL A 59 -0.44 -4.89 9.24
CA VAL A 59 0.08 -6.26 9.13
C VAL A 59 -0.81 -7.23 9.90
N ILE A 60 -1.18 -6.85 11.13
CA ILE A 60 -1.94 -7.75 11.99
C ILE A 60 -3.42 -7.44 11.92
N MET A 61 -4.16 -8.35 11.31
CA MET A 61 -5.62 -8.25 11.19
C MET A 61 -6.20 -9.66 11.29
N PRO A 62 -7.44 -9.79 11.78
CA PRO A 62 -8.09 -11.10 11.78
C PRO A 62 -8.37 -11.57 10.37
N GLN A 63 -8.53 -12.85 10.19
CA GLN A 63 -8.88 -13.51 8.94
C GLN A 63 -7.74 -13.53 7.92
N MET A 64 -7.16 -12.39 7.63
CA MET A 64 -6.09 -12.28 6.63
C MET A 64 -5.17 -11.15 7.07
N ASP A 65 -3.89 -11.43 7.24
CA ASP A 65 -2.97 -10.37 7.63
C ASP A 65 -2.58 -9.51 6.42
N GLY A 66 -1.92 -8.38 6.72
CA GLY A 66 -1.59 -7.43 5.67
C GLY A 66 -0.62 -7.95 4.63
N ASN A 67 0.27 -8.86 5.02
CA ASN A 67 1.21 -9.44 4.06
C ASN A 67 0.49 -10.26 3.00
N GLU A 68 -0.47 -11.06 3.44
CA GLU A 68 -1.26 -11.86 2.51
C GLU A 68 -2.11 -10.95 1.62
N LEU A 69 -2.70 -9.92 2.22
CA LEU A 69 -3.51 -8.97 1.46
C LEU A 69 -2.67 -8.31 0.36
N VAL A 70 -1.47 -7.82 0.71
CA VAL A 70 -0.60 -7.16 -0.26
C VAL A 70 -0.21 -8.12 -1.38
N ARG A 71 0.16 -9.35 -1.04
CA ARG A 71 0.53 -10.33 -2.06
C ARG A 71 -0.59 -10.56 -3.05
N ARG A 72 -1.81 -10.76 -2.54
CA ARG A 72 -2.97 -11.01 -3.42
C ARG A 72 -3.35 -9.77 -4.21
N ALA A 73 -3.29 -8.61 -3.57
CA ALA A 73 -3.61 -7.36 -4.26
C ALA A 73 -2.65 -7.10 -5.42
N LYS A 74 -1.36 -7.33 -5.20
CA LYS A 74 -0.38 -7.13 -6.27
C LYS A 74 -0.50 -8.16 -7.38
N HIS A 75 -1.01 -9.34 -7.05
CA HIS A 75 -1.27 -10.33 -8.09
C HIS A 75 -2.39 -9.85 -9.02
N MET A 76 -3.40 -9.20 -8.47
CA MET A 76 -4.50 -8.65 -9.27
C MET A 76 -4.10 -7.36 -9.99
N HIS A 77 -3.33 -6.52 -9.32
CA HIS A 77 -2.94 -5.20 -9.83
C HIS A 77 -1.44 -5.00 -9.60
N PRO A 78 -0.59 -5.53 -10.50
CA PRO A 78 0.87 -5.53 -10.25
C PRO A 78 1.49 -4.17 -10.05
N GLY A 79 0.89 -3.13 -10.62
CA GLY A 79 1.43 -1.78 -10.46
C GLY A 79 0.93 -1.03 -9.23
N LEU A 80 0.10 -1.65 -8.41
CA LEU A 80 -0.51 -0.98 -7.26
C LEU A 80 0.53 -0.73 -6.16
N PRO A 81 0.78 0.54 -5.78
CA PRO A 81 1.65 0.82 -4.63
C PRO A 81 1.00 0.33 -3.35
N THR A 82 1.81 -0.18 -2.43
CA THR A 82 1.31 -0.74 -1.18
C THR A 82 2.14 -0.27 0.00
N LEU A 83 1.46 -0.03 1.13
CA LEU A 83 2.07 0.40 2.38
C LEU A 83 1.52 -0.44 3.52
N LEU A 84 2.39 -1.09 4.25
CA LEU A 84 2.01 -1.83 5.45
C LEU A 84 2.39 -1.05 6.69
N VAL A 85 1.52 -1.09 7.68
CA VAL A 85 1.72 -0.43 8.97
C VAL A 85 1.67 -1.49 10.05
N SER A 86 2.61 -1.46 10.98
CA SER A 86 2.63 -2.46 12.04
C SER A 86 3.04 -1.85 13.36
N GLY A 87 2.47 -2.40 14.43
CA GLY A 87 2.84 -1.99 15.78
C GLY A 87 4.10 -2.64 16.30
N THR A 88 4.67 -3.59 15.58
CA THR A 88 5.88 -4.28 16.03
C THR A 88 6.92 -4.34 14.93
N VAL A 89 8.20 -4.25 15.32
CA VAL A 89 9.29 -4.32 14.35
C VAL A 89 9.57 -5.74 13.88
N THR A 90 9.05 -6.73 14.59
CA THR A 90 9.30 -8.13 14.23
C THR A 90 8.63 -8.51 12.92
N ASN A 91 7.81 -7.63 12.38
CA ASN A 91 7.11 -7.91 11.13
C ASN A 91 7.84 -7.39 9.90
N TYR A 92 9.02 -6.82 10.05
CA TYR A 92 9.77 -6.30 8.90
C TYR A 92 10.00 -7.33 7.82
N ASP A 93 10.50 -8.50 8.21
CA ASP A 93 10.82 -9.53 7.21
C ASP A 93 9.57 -9.99 6.49
N ARG A 94 8.45 -9.97 7.18
CA ARG A 94 7.19 -10.45 6.62
C ARG A 94 6.53 -9.41 5.73
N ALA A 95 7.01 -8.18 5.80
CA ALA A 95 6.45 -7.09 5.01
C ALA A 95 7.16 -6.91 3.67
N ALA A 96 7.97 -7.88 3.27
CA ALA A 96 8.80 -7.74 2.07
C ALA A 96 8.02 -7.58 0.78
N ALA A 97 6.76 -8.01 0.75
CA ALA A 97 5.93 -7.88 -0.45
C ALA A 97 5.45 -6.45 -0.66
N ALA A 98 5.43 -5.64 0.38
CA ALA A 98 4.92 -4.27 0.28
C ALA A 98 6.00 -3.33 -0.27
N ASP A 99 5.57 -2.24 -0.88
CA ASP A 99 6.50 -1.22 -1.38
C ASP A 99 7.08 -0.40 -0.25
N ALA A 100 6.36 -0.26 0.86
CA ALA A 100 6.85 0.48 2.02
C ALA A 100 6.26 -0.11 3.29
N PHE A 101 6.94 0.13 4.40
CA PHE A 101 6.55 -0.35 5.70
C PHE A 101 6.77 0.76 6.72
N LEU A 102 5.77 1.01 7.57
CA LEU A 102 5.88 2.02 8.63
C LEU A 102 5.51 1.41 9.97
N PRO A 103 6.40 1.54 10.96
CA PRO A 103 6.06 1.12 12.32
C PRO A 103 5.13 2.16 12.96
N LYS A 104 4.03 1.70 13.55
CA LYS A 104 3.03 2.60 14.10
C LYS A 104 3.58 3.52 15.19
N GLY A 105 4.36 2.98 16.09
CA GLY A 105 4.83 3.73 17.24
C GLY A 105 6.01 4.64 16.98
N ALA A 106 6.69 4.47 15.86
CA ALA A 106 7.91 5.20 15.56
C ALA A 106 7.70 6.23 14.45
N CYS A 107 6.48 6.40 14.01
CA CYS A 107 6.20 7.24 12.85
C CYS A 107 5.12 8.25 13.22
N SER A 108 5.42 9.53 13.06
CA SER A 108 4.43 10.57 13.33
C SER A 108 3.39 10.60 12.21
N PRO A 109 2.21 11.19 12.46
CA PRO A 109 1.24 11.36 11.38
C PRO A 109 1.81 12.13 10.19
N ALA A 110 2.66 13.12 10.44
CA ALA A 110 3.27 13.90 9.37
C ALA A 110 4.19 13.02 8.51
N GLU A 111 4.96 12.14 9.15
CA GLU A 111 5.83 11.23 8.41
C GLU A 111 5.04 10.24 7.57
N MET A 112 3.95 9.74 8.13
CA MET A 112 3.08 8.83 7.39
C MET A 112 2.51 9.52 6.16
N LEU A 113 2.00 10.73 6.33
CA LEU A 113 1.40 11.48 5.23
C LEU A 113 2.43 11.80 4.14
N ASP A 114 3.65 12.10 4.55
CA ASP A 114 4.71 12.37 3.58
C ASP A 114 5.07 11.12 2.78
N ARG A 115 5.16 9.98 3.44
CA ARG A 115 5.43 8.72 2.75
C ARG A 115 4.32 8.37 1.78
N ILE A 116 3.07 8.60 2.20
CA ILE A 116 1.92 8.34 1.34
C ILE A 116 1.98 9.23 0.10
N ARG A 117 2.30 10.51 0.29
CA ARG A 117 2.40 11.44 -0.83
C ARG A 117 3.39 10.94 -1.88
N ILE A 118 4.52 10.43 -1.42
CA ILE A 118 5.53 9.91 -2.34
C ILE A 118 5.02 8.68 -3.08
N LEU A 119 4.37 7.77 -2.36
CA LEU A 119 3.89 6.53 -2.96
C LEU A 119 2.80 6.77 -3.99
N VAL A 120 1.84 7.66 -3.72
CA VAL A 120 0.76 7.91 -4.67
C VAL A 120 1.24 8.66 -5.91
N ALA A 121 2.38 9.33 -5.83
CA ALA A 121 2.94 10.05 -6.96
C ALA A 121 3.72 9.14 -7.90
N ARG A 122 4.01 7.89 -7.51
CA ARG A 122 4.79 6.99 -8.34
C ARG A 122 4.03 6.64 -9.60
N LYS A 123 4.74 6.59 -10.71
CA LYS A 123 4.14 6.15 -11.94
C LYS A 123 3.92 4.65 -11.91
N ARG A 124 2.81 4.23 -12.42
CA ARG A 124 2.47 2.83 -12.50
C ARG A 124 2.40 2.40 -13.95
N GLY A 125 2.36 1.15 -14.13
CA GLY A 125 2.14 0.59 -15.45
C GLY A 125 3.41 0.23 -16.10
N PRO A 126 3.28 0.07 -17.37
CA PRO A 126 4.30 -0.65 -18.11
C PRO A 126 5.59 0.06 -18.06
N LYS A 127 5.85 0.56 -17.68
CA LYS A 127 6.93 1.16 -17.79
C LYS A 127 7.99 0.60 -17.43
N LYS A 128 7.82 0.55 -17.77
CA LYS A 128 8.52 0.18 -17.66
C LYS A 128 9.15 -0.69 -17.23
N GLN A 129 9.06 -0.76 -17.48
CA GLN A 129 9.57 -1.55 -17.27
C GLN A 129 10.40 -2.04 -17.10
N ILE A 130 10.69 -2.05 -17.38
CA ILE A 130 11.35 -2.58 -17.31
C ILE A 130 12.08 -2.94 -16.94
N PRO A 131 12.60 -3.10 -17.13
CA PRO A 131 13.26 -3.68 -16.82
C PRO A 131 13.90 -3.86 -16.27
N VAL A 132 13.97 -3.90 -16.46
CA VAL A 132 14.75 -4.21 -15.97
C VAL A 132 15.33 -4.44 -15.60
N PRO A 133 15.65 -4.54 -15.64
CA PRO A 133 16.34 -5.00 -15.21
C PRO A 133 16.77 -5.16 -14.77
N THR A 134 16.72 -5.10 -14.99
CA THR A 134 17.31 -5.39 -14.39
C THR A 134 17.78 -5.49 -13.92
N ALA A 135 17.86 -5.43 -14.18
CA ALA A 135 18.53 -5.68 -13.50
C ALA A 135 18.89 -5.63 -13.11
N ASP A 136 18.81 -5.31 -13.36
CA ASP A 136 19.28 -5.46 -12.67
C ASP A 136 19.61 -5.63 -12.31
N VAL A 137 19.55 -5.55 -12.63
CA VAL A 137 20.03 -5.97 -11.96
C VAL A 137 20.38 -6.20 -11.69
N GLN A 138 20.43 -6.07 -11.92
CA GLN A 138 20.93 -6.47 -11.36
C GLN A 138 21.27 -6.67 -11.09
N SER A 139 21.36 -6.43 -11.69
CA SER A 139 21.89 -6.81 -11.16
C SER A 139 22.13 -6.81 -10.88
N THR A 140 22.21 -6.64 -11.28
CA THR A 140 22.63 -6.93 -10.69
C THR A 140 22.76 -7.07 -10.35
N VAL A 141 22.80 -7.00 -10.76
CA VAL A 141 23.14 -7.45 -10.16
C VAL A 141 23.22 -7.56 -9.93
N ALA A 142 23.34 -7.50 -10.43
CA ALA A 142 23.64 -7.82 -9.93
C ALA A 142 23.69 -7.82 -9.76
N ILE A 143 23.65 -7.72 -10.08
CA ILE A 143 23.77 -7.91 -9.61
C ILE A 143 23.75 -8.02 -9.46
N ALA A 144 23.75 -7.99 -9.90
CA ALA A 144 23.81 -8.29 -9.51
C ALA A 144 23.64 -8.36 -9.42
N SER A 145 23.75 -8.24 -9.68
CA SER A 145 23.72 -8.55 -9.32
C SER A 145 23.45 -8.55 -9.10
#